data_6625e04220b86c020eb2e58565323485
#
_entry.id   6625e04220b86c020eb2e58565323485
#
_cell.length_a   1.000
_cell.length_b   1.000
_cell.length_c   1.000
_cell.angle_alpha   90.00
_cell.angle_beta   90.00
_cell.angle_gamma   90.00
#
_symmetry.space_group_name_H-M   'P 1'
#
loop_
_entity.id
_entity.type
_entity.pdbx_description
1 polymer ?
#
loop_
_entity_poly.entity_id
_entity_poly.type
_entity_poly.pdbx_seq_one_letter_code
_entity_poly.pdbx_strand_id
1 'polypeptide(L)'
;MLKKIIKFNESVSIDNLSNNSYLNIEINQIDKIEISKRLDLIKLDIFEMTINYIQVSKMESLAKYTLNSVGEQKCVISLNPVKFKIDKFFNIKFIKDNKLNLSSLDDEFIEPIFNNKINFCEVGVQMFASFLDTYPKINNGDINLNSIYSNEDSEVIKKNPFEVLNNIKK
;
A
#
# COMPACT_ATOMS: atom_id res chain seq x y z
N MET A 1 6.07 -28.21 10.38
CA MET A 1 6.52 -26.80 10.31
C MET A 1 5.79 -26.00 11.37
N LEU A 2 6.50 -25.36 12.28
CA LEU A 2 5.91 -24.53 13.32
C LEU A 2 5.42 -23.22 12.67
N LYS A 3 4.12 -23.01 12.67
CA LYS A 3 3.49 -21.76 12.23
C LYS A 3 3.47 -20.82 13.43
N LYS A 4 4.23 -19.74 13.39
CA LYS A 4 4.26 -18.74 14.47
C LYS A 4 3.26 -17.63 14.13
N ILE A 5 2.38 -17.31 15.07
CA ILE A 5 1.46 -16.17 14.95
C ILE A 5 2.16 -14.94 15.53
N ILE A 6 2.13 -13.83 14.78
CA ILE A 6 2.68 -12.54 15.16
C ILE A 6 1.53 -11.54 15.18
N LYS A 7 1.45 -10.71 16.22
CA LYS A 7 0.46 -9.64 16.29
C LYS A 7 0.85 -8.47 15.39
N PHE A 8 -0.15 -7.74 14.94
CA PHE A 8 0.06 -6.45 14.28
C PHE A 8 0.92 -5.54 15.18
N ASN A 9 1.86 -4.80 14.62
CA ASN A 9 2.84 -3.95 15.33
C ASN A 9 3.87 -4.68 16.23
N GLU A 10 3.93 -6.01 16.23
CA GLU A 10 4.94 -6.76 16.98
C GLU A 10 6.28 -6.74 16.25
N SER A 11 7.32 -6.25 16.94
CA SER A 11 8.71 -6.39 16.48
C SER A 11 9.27 -7.73 16.95
N VAL A 12 9.67 -8.57 16.01
CA VAL A 12 10.18 -9.91 16.26
C VAL A 12 11.70 -9.89 16.33
N SER A 13 12.29 -10.44 17.41
CA SER A 13 13.74 -10.67 17.47
C SER A 13 14.13 -11.80 16.51
N ILE A 14 15.18 -11.56 15.73
CA ILE A 14 15.70 -12.53 14.76
C ILE A 14 16.20 -13.78 15.48
N ASP A 15 16.76 -13.64 16.70
CA ASP A 15 17.27 -14.77 17.49
C ASP A 15 16.16 -15.76 17.87
N ASN A 16 14.91 -15.31 17.87
CA ASN A 16 13.73 -16.13 18.15
C ASN A 16 13.13 -16.79 16.91
N LEU A 17 13.74 -16.59 15.73
CA LEU A 17 13.33 -17.19 14.47
C LEU A 17 14.27 -18.32 14.08
N SER A 18 13.71 -19.49 13.86
CA SER A 18 14.45 -20.58 13.23
C SER A 18 14.53 -20.35 11.71
N ASN A 19 15.54 -20.93 11.09
CA ASN A 19 15.60 -20.93 9.63
C ASN A 19 14.35 -21.60 9.04
N ASN A 20 13.78 -21.02 7.96
CA ASN A 20 12.52 -21.44 7.35
C ASN A 20 11.30 -21.36 8.30
N SER A 21 11.17 -20.25 9.02
CA SER A 21 9.99 -19.98 9.85
C SER A 21 8.84 -19.46 9.02
N TYR A 22 7.65 -20.08 9.20
CA TYR A 22 6.40 -19.55 8.64
C TYR A 22 5.71 -18.67 9.68
N LEU A 23 5.50 -17.40 9.32
CA LEU A 23 4.88 -16.40 10.17
C LEU A 23 3.52 -16.05 9.59
N ASN A 24 2.50 -16.06 10.43
CA ASN A 24 1.17 -15.58 10.08
C ASN A 24 0.88 -14.33 10.89
N ILE A 25 0.53 -13.23 10.23
CA ILE A 25 0.22 -11.99 10.93
C ILE A 25 -1.25 -11.98 11.31
N GLU A 26 -1.52 -11.89 12.60
CA GLU A 26 -2.88 -11.73 13.10
C GLU A 26 -3.29 -10.25 13.01
N ILE A 27 -4.27 -9.96 12.18
CA ILE A 27 -4.77 -8.61 11.91
C ILE A 27 -6.25 -8.60 12.27
N ASN A 28 -6.59 -7.86 13.31
CA ASN A 28 -7.95 -7.71 13.78
C ASN A 28 -8.67 -6.52 13.09
N GLN A 29 -9.92 -6.27 13.47
CA GLN A 29 -10.71 -5.20 12.87
C GLN A 29 -10.17 -3.79 13.21
N ILE A 30 -9.60 -3.62 14.39
CA ILE A 30 -9.01 -2.33 14.82
C ILE A 30 -7.79 -2.04 13.96
N ASP A 31 -6.92 -3.04 13.73
CA ASP A 31 -5.72 -2.92 12.90
C ASP A 31 -6.09 -2.53 11.45
N LYS A 32 -7.16 -3.13 10.89
CA LYS A 32 -7.65 -2.78 9.55
C LYS A 32 -8.14 -1.33 9.48
N ILE A 33 -8.78 -0.83 10.53
CA ILE A 33 -9.21 0.57 10.62
C ILE A 33 -8.00 1.51 10.69
N GLU A 34 -6.96 1.16 11.44
CA GLU A 34 -5.72 1.95 11.52
C GLU A 34 -5.00 2.00 10.17
N ILE A 35 -4.86 0.86 9.48
CA ILE A 35 -4.28 0.80 8.13
C ILE A 35 -5.11 1.66 7.17
N SER A 36 -6.46 1.55 7.21
CA SER A 36 -7.34 2.31 6.33
C SER A 36 -7.17 3.81 6.53
N LYS A 37 -7.11 4.28 7.78
CA LYS A 37 -6.87 5.70 8.10
C LYS A 37 -5.51 6.18 7.60
N ARG A 38 -4.47 5.38 7.82
CA ARG A 38 -3.10 5.71 7.41
C ARG A 38 -2.96 5.84 5.88
N LEU A 39 -3.68 5.01 5.12
CA LEU A 39 -3.61 4.95 3.66
C LEU A 39 -4.77 5.66 2.95
N ASP A 40 -5.57 6.43 3.68
CA ASP A 40 -6.78 7.14 3.19
C ASP A 40 -7.73 6.23 2.39
N LEU A 41 -7.92 4.98 2.86
CA LEU A 41 -8.88 4.05 2.31
C LEU A 41 -10.27 4.32 2.90
N ILE A 42 -11.33 4.10 2.12
CA ILE A 42 -12.70 4.13 2.62
C ILE A 42 -12.90 2.98 3.60
N LYS A 43 -12.45 1.78 3.22
CA LYS A 43 -12.45 0.60 4.08
C LYS A 43 -11.46 -0.47 3.60
N LEU A 44 -11.14 -1.37 4.51
CA LEU A 44 -10.31 -2.54 4.28
C LEU A 44 -11.07 -3.78 4.81
N ASP A 45 -11.69 -4.54 3.90
CA ASP A 45 -12.52 -5.70 4.26
C ASP A 45 -11.65 -6.90 4.61
N ILE A 46 -10.69 -7.21 3.74
CA ILE A 46 -9.72 -8.29 3.89
C ILE A 46 -8.32 -7.70 3.89
N PHE A 47 -7.51 -8.14 4.83
CA PHE A 47 -6.07 -7.89 4.84
C PHE A 47 -5.39 -9.05 5.55
N GLU A 48 -4.80 -9.93 4.76
CA GLU A 48 -4.14 -11.14 5.22
C GLU A 48 -2.71 -11.17 4.73
N MET A 49 -1.80 -11.52 5.60
CA MET A 49 -0.39 -11.56 5.29
C MET A 49 0.28 -12.77 5.92
N THR A 50 1.00 -13.51 5.09
CA THR A 50 1.84 -14.63 5.52
C THR A 50 3.25 -14.42 5.03
N ILE A 51 4.22 -14.89 5.82
CA ILE A 51 5.63 -14.67 5.55
C ILE A 51 6.39 -15.97 5.72
N ASN A 52 7.21 -16.30 4.74
CA ASN A 52 8.23 -17.33 4.88
C ASN A 52 9.58 -16.65 5.08
N TYR A 53 10.08 -16.70 6.31
CA TYR A 53 11.38 -16.15 6.71
C TYR A 53 12.48 -17.18 6.51
N ILE A 54 13.55 -16.81 5.82
CA ILE A 54 14.71 -17.65 5.52
C ILE A 54 15.97 -16.89 5.93
N GLN A 55 16.73 -17.44 6.84
CA GLN A 55 18.04 -16.90 7.19
C GLN A 55 19.07 -17.34 6.15
N VAL A 56 19.60 -16.40 5.37
CA VAL A 56 20.60 -16.65 4.33
C VAL A 56 22.01 -16.70 4.92
N SER A 57 22.29 -15.76 5.83
CA SER A 57 23.58 -15.70 6.54
C SER A 57 23.39 -15.10 7.94
N LYS A 58 24.47 -14.93 8.70
CA LYS A 58 24.44 -14.23 9.99
C LYS A 58 24.03 -12.75 9.87
N MET A 59 24.20 -12.15 8.70
CA MET A 59 23.99 -10.74 8.44
C MET A 59 22.80 -10.48 7.52
N GLU A 60 22.27 -11.51 6.84
CA GLU A 60 21.27 -11.38 5.80
C GLU A 60 20.15 -12.40 5.97
N SER A 61 18.94 -11.98 5.75
CA SER A 61 17.76 -12.83 5.69
C SER A 61 16.81 -12.39 4.59
N LEU A 62 16.01 -13.33 4.11
CA LEU A 62 15.02 -13.15 3.08
C LEU A 62 13.63 -13.44 3.66
N ALA A 63 12.68 -12.53 3.50
CA ALA A 63 11.29 -12.77 3.81
C ALA A 63 10.46 -12.78 2.53
N LYS A 64 9.77 -13.88 2.29
CA LYS A 64 8.83 -14.06 1.16
C LYS A 64 7.44 -13.81 1.66
N TYR A 65 6.81 -12.76 1.18
CA TYR A 65 5.48 -12.32 1.57
C TYR A 65 4.42 -12.83 0.60
N THR A 66 3.30 -13.25 1.15
CA THR A 66 2.03 -13.42 0.43
C THR A 66 1.04 -12.46 1.06
N LEU A 67 0.49 -11.57 0.27
CA LEU A 67 -0.47 -10.55 0.68
C LEU A 67 -1.76 -10.71 -0.10
N ASN A 68 -2.88 -10.82 0.61
CA ASN A 68 -4.23 -10.77 0.06
C ASN A 68 -5.01 -9.63 0.72
N SER A 69 -5.55 -8.74 -0.10
CA SER A 69 -6.27 -7.56 0.41
C SER A 69 -7.46 -7.22 -0.49
N VAL A 70 -8.58 -6.86 0.15
CA VAL A 70 -9.79 -6.38 -0.51
C VAL A 70 -10.31 -5.17 0.26
N GLY A 71 -10.67 -4.12 -0.46
CA GLY A 71 -11.18 -2.89 0.16
C GLY A 71 -11.68 -1.88 -0.86
N GLU A 72 -11.79 -0.64 -0.44
CA GLU A 72 -12.27 0.47 -1.26
C GLU A 72 -11.42 1.72 -1.07
N GLN A 73 -11.00 2.31 -2.20
CA GLN A 73 -10.35 3.62 -2.29
C GLN A 73 -11.37 4.69 -2.72
N LYS A 74 -11.03 5.97 -2.54
CA LYS A 74 -11.84 7.08 -3.07
C LYS A 74 -11.48 7.33 -4.53
N CYS A 75 -12.48 7.40 -5.40
CA CYS A 75 -12.29 7.89 -6.77
C CYS A 75 -11.76 9.33 -6.73
N VAL A 76 -10.67 9.61 -7.45
CA VAL A 76 -10.07 10.96 -7.48
C VAL A 76 -10.93 12.01 -8.17
N ILE A 77 -11.97 11.60 -8.93
CA ILE A 77 -12.87 12.50 -9.65
C ILE A 77 -14.19 12.69 -8.91
N SER A 78 -14.87 11.57 -8.55
CA SER A 78 -16.22 11.59 -8.01
C SER A 78 -16.31 11.41 -6.51
N LEU A 79 -15.19 11.07 -5.86
CA LEU A 79 -15.07 10.69 -4.44
C LEU A 79 -15.87 9.43 -4.05
N ASN A 80 -16.51 8.78 -5.00
CA ASN A 80 -17.23 7.54 -4.78
C ASN A 80 -16.28 6.36 -4.54
N PRO A 81 -16.75 5.29 -3.88
CA PRO A 81 -15.95 4.11 -3.61
C PRO A 81 -15.51 3.39 -4.89
N VAL A 82 -14.23 3.05 -4.97
CA VAL A 82 -13.63 2.21 -6.00
C VAL A 82 -13.09 0.95 -5.34
N LYS A 83 -13.66 -0.19 -5.66
CA LYS A 83 -13.21 -1.48 -5.11
C LYS A 83 -11.86 -1.86 -5.66
N PHE A 84 -11.00 -2.40 -4.80
CA PHE A 84 -9.75 -3.03 -5.19
C PHE A 84 -9.65 -4.44 -4.63
N LYS A 85 -8.90 -5.28 -5.35
CA LYS A 85 -8.43 -6.58 -4.89
C LYS A 85 -6.96 -6.70 -5.24
N ILE A 86 -6.13 -6.91 -4.23
CA ILE A 86 -4.69 -7.05 -4.37
C ILE A 86 -4.31 -8.43 -3.86
N ASP A 87 -3.66 -9.21 -4.73
CA ASP A 87 -3.08 -10.50 -4.42
C ASP A 87 -1.65 -10.50 -4.96
N LYS A 88 -0.68 -10.43 -4.05
CA LYS A 88 0.73 -10.20 -4.39
C LYS A 88 1.67 -11.11 -3.64
N PHE A 89 2.69 -11.54 -4.37
CA PHE A 89 3.88 -12.19 -3.83
C PHE A 89 5.08 -11.26 -4.03
N PHE A 90 5.84 -11.04 -2.97
CA PHE A 90 7.04 -10.22 -3.05
C PHE A 90 8.09 -10.68 -2.03
N ASN A 91 9.33 -10.31 -2.27
CA ASN A 91 10.46 -10.65 -1.41
C ASN A 91 11.06 -9.39 -0.83
N ILE A 92 11.45 -9.45 0.44
CA ILE A 92 12.20 -8.40 1.13
C ILE A 92 13.47 -9.01 1.66
N LYS A 93 14.60 -8.40 1.34
CA LYS A 93 15.91 -8.74 1.88
C LYS A 93 16.18 -7.87 3.11
N PHE A 94 16.44 -8.50 4.23
CA PHE A 94 16.81 -7.82 5.48
C PHE A 94 18.30 -7.93 5.70
N ILE A 95 18.96 -6.79 5.96
CA ILE A 95 20.41 -6.73 6.14
C ILE A 95 20.72 -6.02 7.46
N LYS A 96 21.64 -6.58 8.27
CA LYS A 96 22.14 -5.90 9.47
C LYS A 96 22.90 -4.63 9.08
N ASP A 97 22.65 -3.55 9.80
CA ASP A 97 23.06 -2.17 9.49
C ASP A 97 24.55 -1.98 9.12
N ASN A 98 25.44 -2.83 9.62
CA ASN A 98 26.88 -2.73 9.40
C ASN A 98 27.33 -3.07 7.95
N LYS A 99 26.42 -3.42 7.03
CA LYS A 99 26.72 -3.84 5.67
C LYS A 99 25.91 -3.15 4.57
N LEU A 100 25.17 -2.09 4.89
CA LEU A 100 24.46 -1.31 3.86
C LEU A 100 25.47 -0.57 2.96
N ASN A 101 26.01 -1.26 1.99
CA ASN A 101 26.68 -0.64 0.84
C ASN A 101 25.59 -0.21 -0.15
N LEU A 102 25.34 1.08 -0.24
CA LEU A 102 24.38 1.71 -1.15
C LEU A 102 24.62 1.42 -2.66
N SER A 103 25.73 0.77 -3.01
CA SER A 103 26.12 0.49 -4.40
C SER A 103 25.52 -0.82 -4.97
N SER A 104 24.77 -1.59 -4.19
CA SER A 104 24.14 -2.86 -4.64
C SER A 104 22.61 -2.79 -4.63
N LEU A 105 22.07 -1.61 -4.89
CA LEU A 105 20.61 -1.36 -4.95
C LEU A 105 19.99 -1.77 -6.31
N ASP A 106 20.51 -2.83 -6.92
CA ASP A 106 19.90 -3.41 -8.11
C ASP A 106 18.64 -4.19 -7.70
N ASP A 107 17.47 -3.58 -7.94
CA ASP A 107 16.13 -4.18 -8.05
C ASP A 107 15.55 -5.00 -6.86
N GLU A 108 16.22 -5.14 -5.74
CA GLU A 108 15.69 -5.83 -4.56
C GLU A 108 15.24 -4.84 -3.48
N PHE A 109 14.04 -5.05 -2.92
CA PHE A 109 13.61 -4.32 -1.74
C PHE A 109 14.47 -4.75 -0.54
N ILE A 110 15.29 -3.82 -0.07
CA ILE A 110 16.23 -4.05 1.04
C ILE A 110 15.78 -3.22 2.24
N GLU A 111 15.64 -3.89 3.38
CA GLU A 111 15.29 -3.26 4.65
C GLU A 111 16.40 -3.49 5.69
N PRO A 112 16.81 -2.45 6.43
CA PRO A 112 17.79 -2.60 7.48
C PRO A 112 17.19 -3.27 8.71
N ILE A 113 18.02 -4.07 9.40
CA ILE A 113 17.66 -4.68 10.67
C ILE A 113 18.22 -3.80 11.81
N PHE A 114 17.34 -3.19 12.59
CA PHE A 114 17.73 -2.40 13.76
C PHE A 114 17.58 -3.20 15.06
N ASN A 115 18.57 -3.12 15.93
CA ASN A 115 18.54 -3.76 17.26
C ASN A 115 18.16 -5.24 17.23
N ASN A 116 18.57 -5.96 16.18
CA ASN A 116 18.29 -7.38 15.97
C ASN A 116 16.78 -7.71 15.92
N LYS A 117 15.93 -6.74 15.56
CA LYS A 117 14.48 -6.87 15.47
C LYS A 117 13.96 -6.46 14.08
N ILE A 118 12.89 -7.12 13.64
CA ILE A 118 12.17 -6.81 12.42
C ILE A 118 10.69 -6.62 12.76
N ASN A 119 10.10 -5.52 12.27
CA ASN A 119 8.65 -5.36 12.23
C ASN A 119 8.15 -5.79 10.84
N PHE A 120 7.85 -7.08 10.71
CA PHE A 120 7.40 -7.65 9.44
C PHE A 120 6.09 -7.04 8.94
N CYS A 121 5.21 -6.68 9.87
CA CYS A 121 3.92 -6.11 9.53
C CYS A 121 4.06 -4.72 8.92
N GLU A 122 4.86 -3.87 9.52
CA GLU A 122 5.12 -2.51 9.03
C GLU A 122 5.65 -2.52 7.60
N VAL A 123 6.67 -3.37 7.33
CA VAL A 123 7.23 -3.54 5.98
C VAL A 123 6.15 -4.03 5.00
N GLY A 124 5.32 -4.98 5.40
CA GLY A 124 4.21 -5.46 4.58
C GLY A 124 3.17 -4.39 4.26
N VAL A 125 2.84 -3.51 5.22
CA VAL A 125 1.91 -2.39 5.01
C VAL A 125 2.53 -1.33 4.08
N GLN A 126 3.82 -1.05 4.17
CA GLN A 126 4.52 -0.16 3.25
C GLN A 126 4.48 -0.69 1.82
N MET A 127 4.73 -1.99 1.64
CA MET A 127 4.61 -2.64 0.33
C MET A 127 3.17 -2.64 -0.17
N PHE A 128 2.18 -2.89 0.70
CA PHE A 128 0.77 -2.78 0.34
C PHE A 128 0.42 -1.40 -0.20
N ALA A 129 0.91 -0.33 0.45
CA ALA A 129 0.71 1.04 0.00
C ALA A 129 1.23 1.28 -1.43
N SER A 130 2.34 0.64 -1.81
CA SER A 130 2.92 0.75 -3.16
C SER A 130 2.11 0.01 -4.24
N PHE A 131 1.28 -0.97 -3.85
CA PHE A 131 0.43 -1.72 -4.76
C PHE A 131 -0.96 -1.09 -4.98
N LEU A 132 -1.35 -0.14 -4.13
CA LEU A 132 -2.59 0.61 -4.31
C LEU A 132 -2.51 1.50 -5.56
N ASP A 133 -3.66 1.68 -6.22
CA ASP A 133 -3.72 2.63 -7.32
C ASP A 133 -3.55 4.06 -6.78
N THR A 134 -2.59 4.79 -7.34
CA THR A 134 -2.31 6.18 -6.96
C THR A 134 -3.44 7.12 -7.39
N TYR A 135 -4.18 6.78 -8.45
CA TYR A 135 -5.26 7.59 -9.02
C TYR A 135 -6.50 6.74 -9.31
N PRO A 136 -7.14 6.15 -8.26
CA PRO A 136 -8.27 5.27 -8.47
C PRO A 136 -9.43 6.00 -9.14
N LYS A 137 -9.98 5.41 -10.20
CA LYS A 137 -11.09 5.97 -10.98
C LYS A 137 -12.16 4.92 -11.21
N ILE A 138 -13.41 5.35 -11.11
CA ILE A 138 -14.54 4.54 -11.60
C ILE A 138 -14.45 4.52 -13.14
N ASN A 139 -14.56 3.34 -13.75
CA ASN A 139 -14.57 3.22 -15.20
C ASN A 139 -15.72 4.04 -15.78
N ASN A 140 -15.45 4.78 -16.88
CA ASN A 140 -16.36 5.76 -17.50
C ASN A 140 -17.75 5.21 -17.90
N GLY A 141 -18.01 3.91 -17.79
CA GLY A 141 -19.35 3.34 -17.97
C GLY A 141 -20.32 3.62 -16.82
N ASP A 142 -19.79 3.93 -15.61
CA ASP A 142 -20.59 4.14 -14.40
C ASP A 142 -20.73 5.61 -13.99
N ILE A 143 -20.01 6.52 -14.66
CA ILE A 143 -20.09 7.97 -14.36
C ILE A 143 -21.13 8.58 -15.31
N ASN A 144 -22.33 8.76 -14.81
CA ASN A 144 -23.30 9.63 -15.47
C ASN A 144 -22.87 11.09 -15.23
N LEU A 145 -22.03 11.63 -16.11
CA LEU A 145 -21.53 13.00 -16.03
C LEU A 145 -22.67 14.03 -15.98
N ASN A 146 -23.84 13.70 -16.51
CA ASN A 146 -25.03 14.56 -16.46
C ASN A 146 -25.56 14.75 -15.03
N SER A 147 -25.32 13.81 -14.10
CA SER A 147 -25.73 13.97 -12.71
C SER A 147 -24.78 14.86 -11.87
N ILE A 148 -23.56 15.07 -12.36
CA ILE A 148 -22.57 15.94 -11.68
C ILE A 148 -22.81 17.41 -12.07
N TYR A 149 -23.36 17.65 -13.26
CA TYR A 149 -23.61 18.98 -13.78
C TYR A 149 -25.08 19.42 -13.70
N SER A 150 -25.98 18.60 -13.12
CA SER A 150 -27.41 18.89 -13.05
C SER A 150 -27.85 19.63 -11.78
N ASN A 151 -26.93 20.15 -10.97
CA ASN A 151 -27.28 21.10 -9.92
C ASN A 151 -27.09 22.51 -10.46
N GLU A 152 -28.23 23.04 -10.94
CA GLU A 152 -28.62 24.42 -10.94
C GLU A 152 -27.51 25.47 -11.12
N ASP A 153 -27.36 25.96 -12.38
CA ASP A 153 -27.48 27.41 -12.47
C ASP A 153 -27.89 27.76 -13.91
N SER A 154 -29.14 28.21 -13.97
CA SER A 154 -29.72 28.98 -15.05
C SER A 154 -28.72 30.02 -15.58
N GLU A 155 -28.51 30.01 -16.90
CA GLU A 155 -28.16 31.16 -17.70
C GLU A 155 -27.14 32.18 -17.14
N VAL A 156 -25.95 31.75 -16.85
CA VAL A 156 -24.81 32.63 -16.95
C VAL A 156 -24.16 32.39 -18.32
N ILE A 157 -24.41 33.29 -19.27
CA ILE A 157 -23.66 33.38 -20.51
C ILE A 157 -22.20 33.33 -20.18
N LYS A 158 -21.55 32.15 -20.36
CA LYS A 158 -20.11 31.99 -20.15
C LYS A 158 -19.41 32.86 -21.18
N LYS A 159 -19.14 34.13 -20.83
CA LYS A 159 -18.18 34.95 -21.57
C LYS A 159 -16.85 34.20 -21.57
N ASN A 160 -16.40 33.88 -22.78
CA ASN A 160 -15.10 33.23 -22.94
C ASN A 160 -14.04 34.15 -22.33
N PRO A 161 -13.34 33.73 -21.25
CA PRO A 161 -12.33 34.56 -20.58
C PRO A 161 -11.17 34.95 -21.51
N PHE A 162 -11.05 34.32 -22.67
CA PHE A 162 -10.03 34.59 -23.67
C PHE A 162 -10.52 35.52 -24.80
N GLU A 163 -11.75 36.01 -24.76
CA GLU A 163 -12.30 36.92 -25.78
C GLU A 163 -11.53 38.25 -25.84
N VAL A 164 -10.94 38.64 -24.71
CA VAL A 164 -10.05 39.81 -24.60
C VAL A 164 -8.79 39.67 -25.48
N LEU A 165 -8.31 38.44 -25.72
CA LEU A 165 -7.12 38.20 -26.55
C LEU A 165 -7.35 38.42 -28.05
N ASN A 166 -8.60 38.40 -28.51
CA ASN A 166 -8.93 38.68 -29.90
C ASN A 166 -8.73 40.15 -30.30
N ASN A 167 -8.65 41.04 -29.29
CA ASN A 167 -8.46 42.48 -29.48
C ASN A 167 -6.98 42.93 -29.42
N ILE A 168 -6.03 42.03 -29.25
CA ILE A 168 -4.61 42.34 -29.14
C ILE A 168 -3.84 42.18 -30.47
N LYS A 169 -4.56 41.90 -31.57
CA LYS A 169 -3.96 41.93 -32.90
C LYS A 169 -4.09 43.32 -33.50
N LYS A 170 -3.12 44.17 -33.22
CA LYS A 170 -2.60 45.23 -34.12
C LYS A 170 -1.16 45.51 -33.81
#